data_7b9804b787dc981ad50ae1b63a44d9fb
#
_entry.id   7b9804b787dc981ad50ae1b63a44d9fb
#
_cell.length_a   1.000
_cell.length_b   1.000
_cell.length_c   1.000
_cell.angle_alpha   90.00
_cell.angle_beta   90.00
_cell.angle_gamma   90.00
#
_symmetry.space_group_name_H-M   'P 1'
#
loop_
_entity.id
_entity.type
_entity.pdbx_description
1 polymer ?
#
loop_
_entity_poly.entity_id
_entity_poly.type
_entity_poly.pdbx_seq_one_letter_code
_entity_poly.pdbx_strand_id
1 'polypeptide(L)'
;MNDFETKISESITVETISKTILNETAKWEFKTSDYISLVNGLLDLSLINSTKNESKEKPEEKSERVKLDFPLYGKQIQVRLFDKNIDLNIVQDWLKDEAGRWFLLSRSSSRGKTLLQLLEDTRNLFGIISLLDSTPIGLMGFLNYDQNNHKAEMRKLIGEEIHRGKGYAKEATMLWIQYGINNLGLKKIYLNTIENNIRNVTLNKECGFQIEGILRKELMINNKYYDVIRMAYIVED
;
A
#
# COMPACT_ATOMS: atom_id res chain seq x y z
N MET A 1 -45.16 -22.03 19.13
CA MET A 1 -44.65 -20.65 19.08
C MET A 1 -43.24 -20.71 19.58
N ASN A 2 -42.29 -20.24 18.76
CA ASN A 2 -40.84 -20.05 19.01
C ASN A 2 -39.88 -21.23 18.77
N ASP A 3 -39.88 -21.74 17.53
CA ASP A 3 -38.72 -22.50 16.99
C ASP A 3 -38.06 -21.81 15.80
N PHE A 4 -38.41 -20.55 15.51
CA PHE A 4 -37.86 -19.80 14.35
C PHE A 4 -36.76 -18.80 14.72
N GLU A 5 -36.56 -18.48 16.00
CA GLU A 5 -35.57 -17.48 16.42
C GLU A 5 -34.20 -18.04 16.82
N THR A 6 -34.03 -19.36 16.88
CA THR A 6 -32.77 -19.98 17.38
C THR A 6 -31.81 -20.44 16.29
N LYS A 7 -32.03 -20.12 15.02
CA LYS A 7 -31.16 -20.51 13.88
C LYS A 7 -30.42 -19.37 13.20
N ILE A 8 -30.37 -18.16 13.78
CA ILE A 8 -29.60 -17.04 13.24
C ILE A 8 -28.42 -16.71 14.18
N SER A 9 -27.59 -17.69 14.47
CA SER A 9 -26.29 -17.43 15.12
C SER A 9 -25.16 -18.31 14.60
N GLU A 10 -25.16 -18.63 13.35
CA GLU A 10 -23.91 -18.93 12.66
C GLU A 10 -23.31 -17.58 12.26
N SER A 11 -22.14 -17.27 12.83
CA SER A 11 -21.44 -16.01 12.56
C SER A 11 -21.27 -15.85 11.05
N ILE A 12 -22.08 -14.98 10.45
CA ILE A 12 -21.91 -14.59 9.05
C ILE A 12 -20.58 -13.85 9.00
N THR A 13 -19.53 -14.55 8.57
CA THR A 13 -18.22 -13.95 8.45
C THR A 13 -18.17 -12.98 7.28
N VAL A 14 -17.30 -11.97 7.35
CA VAL A 14 -17.05 -11.05 6.23
C VAL A 14 -16.70 -11.83 4.94
N GLU A 15 -16.04 -12.97 5.08
CA GLU A 15 -15.72 -13.85 3.95
C GLU A 15 -16.99 -14.45 3.30
N THR A 16 -17.95 -14.88 4.10
CA THR A 16 -19.22 -15.43 3.59
C THR A 16 -20.03 -14.36 2.87
N ILE A 17 -20.11 -13.15 3.44
CA ILE A 17 -20.77 -12.01 2.81
C ILE A 17 -20.09 -11.65 1.50
N SER A 18 -18.76 -11.57 1.49
CA SER A 18 -17.97 -11.24 0.29
C SER A 18 -18.18 -12.27 -0.82
N LYS A 19 -18.21 -13.57 -0.50
CA LYS A 19 -18.50 -14.64 -1.46
C LYS A 19 -19.92 -14.55 -2.02
N THR A 20 -20.88 -14.24 -1.18
CA THR A 20 -22.28 -14.08 -1.60
C THR A 20 -22.43 -12.89 -2.54
N ILE A 21 -21.83 -11.74 -2.21
CA ILE A 21 -21.81 -10.56 -3.08
C ILE A 21 -21.17 -10.89 -4.42
N LEU A 22 -20.00 -11.54 -4.43
CA LEU A 22 -19.31 -11.93 -5.66
C LEU A 22 -20.17 -12.84 -6.54
N ASN A 23 -20.85 -13.84 -5.96
CA ASN A 23 -21.70 -14.76 -6.69
C ASN A 23 -22.93 -14.08 -7.28
N GLU A 24 -23.55 -13.18 -6.53
CA GLU A 24 -24.75 -12.46 -7.00
C GLU A 24 -24.36 -11.42 -8.08
N THR A 25 -23.29 -10.68 -7.89
CA THR A 25 -22.88 -9.62 -8.82
C THR A 25 -22.22 -10.15 -10.09
N ALA A 26 -21.69 -11.39 -10.09
CA ALA A 26 -21.21 -12.06 -11.31
C ALA A 26 -22.29 -12.16 -12.40
N LYS A 27 -23.56 -12.24 -12.03
CA LYS A 27 -24.71 -12.26 -12.95
C LYS A 27 -24.94 -10.92 -13.67
N TRP A 28 -24.37 -9.84 -13.15
CA TRP A 28 -24.60 -8.46 -13.61
C TRP A 28 -23.37 -7.85 -14.30
N GLU A 29 -22.39 -8.67 -14.67
CA GLU A 29 -21.14 -8.24 -15.33
C GLU A 29 -20.44 -7.08 -14.57
N PHE A 30 -20.43 -7.12 -13.24
CA PHE A 30 -19.77 -6.10 -12.42
C PHE A 30 -18.28 -6.00 -12.78
N LYS A 31 -17.85 -4.78 -13.06
CA LYS A 31 -16.44 -4.43 -13.24
C LYS A 31 -15.80 -4.17 -11.87
N THR A 32 -14.48 -4.14 -11.83
CA THR A 32 -13.74 -3.82 -10.59
C THR A 32 -14.18 -2.49 -9.98
N SER A 33 -14.50 -1.48 -10.81
CA SER A 33 -15.05 -0.18 -10.39
C SER A 33 -16.37 -0.31 -9.61
N ASP A 34 -17.22 -1.26 -10.00
CA ASP A 34 -18.54 -1.44 -9.38
C ASP A 34 -18.40 -2.08 -7.99
N TYR A 35 -17.48 -3.06 -7.83
CA TYR A 35 -17.14 -3.62 -6.52
C TYR A 35 -16.55 -2.58 -5.58
N ILE A 36 -15.75 -1.67 -6.09
CA ILE A 36 -15.15 -0.60 -5.30
C ILE A 36 -16.22 0.42 -4.87
N SER A 37 -17.18 0.73 -5.74
CA SER A 37 -18.34 1.57 -5.41
C SER A 37 -19.21 0.91 -4.34
N LEU A 38 -19.40 -0.41 -4.41
CA LEU A 38 -20.11 -1.18 -3.39
C LEU A 38 -19.39 -1.11 -2.02
N VAL A 39 -18.06 -1.26 -2.00
CA VAL A 39 -17.26 -1.14 -0.77
C VAL A 39 -17.42 0.26 -0.16
N ASN A 40 -17.39 1.32 -0.95
CA ASN A 40 -17.62 2.68 -0.47
C ASN A 40 -19.03 2.84 0.12
N GLY A 41 -20.05 2.34 -0.57
CA GLY A 41 -21.42 2.36 -0.04
C GLY A 41 -21.58 1.63 1.31
N LEU A 42 -20.88 0.49 1.46
CA LEU A 42 -20.85 -0.23 2.74
C LEU A 42 -20.10 0.55 3.83
N LEU A 43 -19.01 1.24 3.49
CA LEU A 43 -18.28 2.11 4.41
C LEU A 43 -19.14 3.29 4.87
N ASP A 44 -19.85 3.95 3.96
CA ASP A 44 -20.77 5.04 4.30
C ASP A 44 -21.87 4.58 5.26
N LEU A 45 -22.46 3.42 5.01
CA LEU A 45 -23.45 2.82 5.91
C LEU A 45 -22.86 2.48 7.28
N SER A 46 -21.61 2.02 7.34
CA SER A 46 -20.94 1.70 8.61
C SER A 46 -20.63 2.96 9.43
N LEU A 47 -20.25 4.06 8.78
CA LEU A 47 -19.99 5.34 9.44
C LEU A 47 -21.27 5.93 10.08
N ILE A 48 -22.41 5.80 9.43
CA ILE A 48 -23.70 6.22 9.98
C ILE A 48 -24.06 5.42 11.25
N ASN A 49 -23.66 4.14 11.31
CA ASN A 49 -23.91 3.27 12.46
C ASN A 49 -22.89 3.43 13.60
N SER A 50 -21.65 3.86 13.29
CA SER A 50 -20.57 3.98 14.30
C SER A 50 -20.71 5.25 15.17
N THR A 51 -21.44 6.26 14.73
CA THR A 51 -21.73 7.44 15.57
C THR A 51 -22.61 7.13 16.78
N LYS A 52 -23.07 5.88 16.93
CA LYS A 52 -23.89 5.43 18.08
C LYS A 52 -23.13 4.65 19.16
N ASN A 53 -21.85 4.34 18.96
CA ASN A 53 -21.06 3.57 19.93
C ASN A 53 -19.70 4.23 20.17
N GLU A 54 -19.68 5.23 21.06
CA GLU A 54 -18.42 5.74 21.61
C GLU A 54 -17.94 4.91 22.80
N SER A 55 -16.63 4.69 22.75
CA SER A 55 -15.67 4.54 23.85
C SER A 55 -15.58 3.25 24.66
N LYS A 56 -14.43 2.61 24.52
CA LYS A 56 -13.59 2.17 25.64
C LYS A 56 -12.14 2.18 25.21
N GLU A 57 -11.40 3.19 25.66
CA GLU A 57 -9.94 3.24 25.62
C GLU A 57 -9.36 2.08 26.44
N LYS A 58 -8.50 1.28 25.82
CA LYS A 58 -7.59 0.36 26.52
C LYS A 58 -6.28 1.07 26.80
N PRO A 59 -5.64 0.83 27.96
CA PRO A 59 -4.36 1.46 28.28
C PRO A 59 -3.27 0.96 27.35
N GLU A 60 -2.47 1.91 26.85
CA GLU A 60 -1.29 1.64 26.01
C GLU A 60 -0.20 0.91 26.81
N GLU A 61 0.11 -0.32 26.44
CA GLU A 61 1.43 -0.89 26.72
C GLU A 61 2.41 -0.32 25.69
N LYS A 62 3.30 0.57 26.14
CA LYS A 62 4.43 1.06 25.34
C LYS A 62 5.42 -0.09 25.15
N SER A 63 5.28 -0.86 24.09
CA SER A 63 6.35 -1.76 23.67
C SER A 63 7.55 -0.91 23.18
N GLU A 64 8.72 -1.10 23.76
CA GLU A 64 9.94 -0.46 23.28
C GLU A 64 10.17 -0.83 21.81
N ARG A 65 10.21 0.18 20.94
CA ARG A 65 10.45 -0.03 19.50
C ARG A 65 11.91 -0.39 19.29
N VAL A 66 12.16 -1.58 18.78
CA VAL A 66 13.49 -2.02 18.39
C VAL A 66 13.88 -1.30 17.10
N LYS A 67 14.89 -0.43 17.17
CA LYS A 67 15.44 0.20 15.96
C LYS A 67 16.08 -0.84 15.06
N LEU A 68 15.88 -0.69 13.75
CA LEU A 68 16.42 -1.56 12.72
C LEU A 68 17.52 -0.81 11.96
N ASP A 69 18.65 -1.46 11.74
CA ASP A 69 19.77 -0.90 10.99
C ASP A 69 19.80 -1.43 9.55
N PHE A 70 20.27 -0.61 8.62
CA PHE A 70 20.47 -1.04 7.24
C PHE A 70 21.77 -1.83 7.09
N PRO A 71 21.79 -2.84 6.20
CA PRO A 71 20.70 -3.33 5.39
C PRO A 71 19.67 -4.15 6.16
N LEU A 72 18.38 -4.01 5.79
CA LEU A 72 17.30 -4.83 6.32
C LEU A 72 17.32 -6.18 5.61
N TYR A 73 17.48 -7.26 6.34
CA TYR A 73 17.57 -8.60 5.79
C TYR A 73 16.23 -9.33 5.82
N GLY A 74 15.83 -9.88 4.68
CA GLY A 74 14.73 -10.81 4.52
C GLY A 74 15.22 -12.23 4.28
N LYS A 75 14.35 -13.11 3.79
CA LYS A 75 14.68 -14.51 3.44
C LYS A 75 15.40 -14.63 2.09
N GLN A 76 15.02 -13.80 1.11
CA GLN A 76 15.51 -13.86 -0.27
C GLN A 76 16.14 -12.55 -0.73
N ILE A 77 15.84 -11.46 -0.02
CA ILE A 77 16.26 -10.12 -0.38
C ILE A 77 16.81 -9.36 0.83
N GLN A 78 17.49 -8.29 0.54
CA GLN A 78 17.83 -7.25 1.49
C GLN A 78 17.38 -5.89 0.96
N VAL A 79 17.16 -4.95 1.88
CA VAL A 79 16.91 -3.54 1.52
C VAL A 79 17.98 -2.69 2.18
N ARG A 80 18.71 -1.93 1.37
CA ARG A 80 19.70 -0.96 1.83
C ARG A 80 19.30 0.45 1.45
N LEU A 81 19.92 1.44 2.05
CA LEU A 81 19.72 2.83 1.63
C LEU A 81 20.18 3.05 0.20
N PHE A 82 19.47 3.94 -0.51
CA PHE A 82 19.86 4.41 -1.84
C PHE A 82 21.14 5.26 -1.73
N ASP A 83 22.14 4.95 -2.57
CA ASP A 83 23.33 5.75 -2.75
C ASP A 83 23.34 6.36 -4.16
N LYS A 84 23.33 7.70 -4.23
CA LYS A 84 23.29 8.43 -5.51
C LYS A 84 24.47 8.08 -6.42
N ASN A 85 25.65 7.82 -5.88
CA ASN A 85 26.85 7.55 -6.65
C ASN A 85 26.85 6.18 -7.31
N ILE A 86 26.13 5.23 -6.72
CA ILE A 86 26.09 3.83 -7.15
C ILE A 86 24.80 3.54 -7.92
N ASP A 87 23.65 4.03 -7.41
CA ASP A 87 22.34 3.55 -7.82
C ASP A 87 21.63 4.42 -8.84
N LEU A 88 22.09 5.67 -9.04
CA LEU A 88 21.35 6.64 -9.84
C LEU A 88 21.08 6.13 -11.27
N ASN A 89 22.10 5.57 -11.92
CA ASN A 89 22.00 5.16 -13.32
C ASN A 89 21.03 3.99 -13.49
N ILE A 90 21.15 2.96 -12.66
CA ILE A 90 20.27 1.78 -12.75
C ILE A 90 18.81 2.15 -12.41
N VAL A 91 18.60 3.03 -11.43
CA VAL A 91 17.25 3.51 -11.09
C VAL A 91 16.67 4.34 -12.23
N GLN A 92 17.44 5.21 -12.87
CA GLN A 92 16.99 5.95 -14.05
C GLN A 92 16.57 5.01 -15.20
N ASP A 93 17.29 3.91 -15.39
CA ASP A 93 16.94 2.91 -16.41
C ASP A 93 15.62 2.21 -16.07
N TRP A 94 15.42 1.79 -14.82
CA TRP A 94 14.16 1.19 -14.38
C TRP A 94 12.94 2.12 -14.51
N LEU A 95 13.16 3.44 -14.41
CA LEU A 95 12.08 4.42 -14.53
C LEU A 95 11.66 4.75 -15.96
N LYS A 96 12.36 4.21 -16.97
CA LYS A 96 12.03 4.41 -18.39
C LYS A 96 10.84 3.56 -18.85
N ASP A 97 10.61 2.41 -18.22
CA ASP A 97 9.52 1.52 -18.56
C ASP A 97 8.16 1.99 -17.97
N GLU A 98 7.09 1.28 -18.31
CA GLU A 98 5.75 1.62 -17.84
C GLU A 98 5.62 1.50 -16.30
N ALA A 99 6.21 0.46 -15.71
CA ALA A 99 6.17 0.26 -14.26
C ALA A 99 6.94 1.38 -13.53
N GLY A 100 8.06 1.82 -14.06
CA GLY A 100 8.83 2.95 -13.55
C GLY A 100 8.07 4.26 -13.64
N ARG A 101 7.37 4.49 -14.76
CA ARG A 101 6.49 5.67 -14.89
C ARG A 101 5.40 5.67 -13.81
N TRP A 102 4.81 4.53 -13.49
CA TRP A 102 3.84 4.42 -12.40
C TRP A 102 4.44 4.76 -11.03
N PHE A 103 5.68 4.38 -10.79
CA PHE A 103 6.39 4.76 -9.57
C PHE A 103 6.52 6.28 -9.43
N LEU A 104 6.81 7.00 -10.52
CA LEU A 104 6.95 8.46 -10.52
C LEU A 104 5.60 9.19 -10.50
N LEU A 105 4.57 8.61 -11.10
CA LEU A 105 3.26 9.26 -11.28
C LEU A 105 2.35 9.17 -10.06
N SER A 106 2.73 8.41 -9.04
CA SER A 106 1.92 8.37 -7.85
C SER A 106 1.80 9.77 -7.24
N ARG A 107 0.65 10.06 -6.81
CA ARG A 107 -0.04 11.30 -6.50
C ARG A 107 0.72 12.43 -5.81
N SER A 108 0.25 13.57 -6.05
CA SER A 108 0.25 14.81 -5.25
C SER A 108 1.53 15.64 -5.20
N SER A 109 2.69 15.08 -4.94
CA SER A 109 3.89 15.89 -4.78
C SER A 109 4.93 15.71 -5.88
N SER A 110 4.79 14.67 -6.68
CA SER A 110 5.78 14.32 -7.70
C SER A 110 5.36 14.62 -9.13
N ARG A 111 4.20 15.23 -9.33
CA ARG A 111 3.78 15.70 -10.65
C ARG A 111 4.80 16.71 -11.18
N GLY A 112 5.53 16.33 -12.23
CA GLY A 112 6.55 17.17 -12.83
C GLY A 112 7.90 17.19 -12.10
N LYS A 113 8.06 16.47 -10.97
CA LYS A 113 9.36 16.32 -10.33
C LYS A 113 10.19 15.24 -11.03
N THR A 114 11.44 15.56 -11.29
CA THR A 114 12.42 14.58 -11.75
C THR A 114 12.82 13.65 -10.59
N LEU A 115 13.43 12.49 -10.89
CA LEU A 115 13.99 11.62 -9.86
C LEU A 115 14.97 12.39 -8.95
N LEU A 116 15.82 13.23 -9.50
CA LEU A 116 16.78 14.03 -8.74
C LEU A 116 16.06 14.94 -7.72
N GLN A 117 15.02 15.64 -8.14
CA GLN A 117 14.23 16.47 -7.23
C GLN A 117 13.53 15.68 -6.13
N LEU A 118 13.13 14.43 -6.40
CA LEU A 118 12.58 13.54 -5.37
C LEU A 118 13.66 13.09 -4.40
N LEU A 119 14.87 12.82 -4.88
CA LEU A 119 16.00 12.39 -4.05
C LEU A 119 16.55 13.53 -3.17
N GLU A 120 16.43 14.77 -3.61
CA GLU A 120 16.87 15.96 -2.88
C GLU A 120 15.85 16.42 -1.80
N ASP A 121 14.60 15.97 -1.87
CA ASP A 121 13.58 16.31 -0.87
C ASP A 121 13.82 15.50 0.42
N THR A 122 14.23 16.18 1.48
CA THR A 122 14.57 15.57 2.78
C THR A 122 13.41 14.84 3.46
N ARG A 123 12.19 15.03 2.98
CA ARG A 123 11.01 14.28 3.43
C ARG A 123 10.88 12.92 2.76
N ASN A 124 11.79 12.59 1.88
CA ASN A 124 11.80 11.33 1.16
C ASN A 124 12.98 10.48 1.61
N LEU A 125 12.71 9.20 1.81
CA LEU A 125 13.72 8.20 2.10
C LEU A 125 13.61 7.09 1.06
N PHE A 126 14.73 6.77 0.41
CA PHE A 126 14.76 5.72 -0.61
C PHE A 126 15.66 4.56 -0.20
N GLY A 127 15.24 3.37 -0.59
CA GLY A 127 15.99 2.14 -0.43
C GLY A 127 16.05 1.33 -1.71
N ILE A 128 17.17 0.63 -1.88
CA ILE A 128 17.37 -0.34 -2.96
C ILE A 128 17.02 -1.73 -2.46
N ILE A 129 16.13 -2.38 -3.19
CA ILE A 129 15.84 -3.80 -3.00
C ILE A 129 16.94 -4.57 -3.75
N SER A 130 17.63 -5.44 -3.06
CA SER A 130 18.69 -6.28 -3.64
C SER A 130 18.46 -7.74 -3.28
N LEU A 131 18.96 -8.67 -4.11
CA LEU A 131 19.11 -10.06 -3.72
C LEU A 131 20.15 -10.17 -2.59
N LEU A 132 20.26 -11.32 -1.95
CA LEU A 132 21.23 -11.52 -0.86
C LEU A 132 22.71 -11.46 -1.33
N ASP A 133 22.95 -11.63 -2.62
CA ASP A 133 24.25 -11.42 -3.26
C ASP A 133 24.55 -9.95 -3.58
N SER A 134 23.69 -9.04 -3.10
CA SER A 134 23.73 -7.59 -3.33
C SER A 134 23.37 -7.13 -4.75
N THR A 135 22.90 -8.00 -5.63
CA THR A 135 22.40 -7.61 -6.95
C THR A 135 21.16 -6.70 -6.80
N PRO A 136 21.20 -5.45 -7.26
CA PRO A 136 20.05 -4.54 -7.14
C PRO A 136 18.94 -4.97 -8.10
N ILE A 137 17.70 -5.08 -7.59
CA ILE A 137 16.54 -5.54 -8.36
C ILE A 137 15.34 -4.59 -8.30
N GLY A 138 15.40 -3.56 -7.47
CA GLY A 138 14.27 -2.64 -7.34
C GLY A 138 14.54 -1.45 -6.44
N LEU A 139 13.58 -0.55 -6.46
CA LEU A 139 13.57 0.69 -5.67
C LEU A 139 12.33 0.71 -4.80
N MET A 140 12.46 1.23 -3.60
CA MET A 140 11.33 1.58 -2.76
C MET A 140 11.59 2.87 -1.99
N GLY A 141 10.55 3.46 -1.43
CA GLY A 141 10.71 4.68 -0.66
C GLY A 141 9.52 5.02 0.20
N PHE A 142 9.80 5.79 1.24
CA PHE A 142 8.82 6.64 1.90
C PHE A 142 8.93 8.04 1.34
N LEU A 143 7.83 8.58 0.86
CA LEU A 143 7.74 9.92 0.31
C LEU A 143 6.79 10.77 1.15
N ASN A 144 7.04 12.08 1.14
CA ASN A 144 6.20 13.04 1.87
C ASN A 144 6.05 12.67 3.36
N TYR A 145 7.14 12.24 3.98
CA TYR A 145 7.13 11.95 5.41
C TYR A 145 6.65 13.18 6.19
N ASP A 146 5.53 13.01 6.85
CA ASP A 146 4.88 14.00 7.69
C ASP A 146 5.10 13.58 9.15
N GLN A 147 6.10 14.19 9.77
CA GLN A 147 6.49 13.89 11.13
C GLN A 147 5.39 14.24 12.14
N ASN A 148 4.62 15.30 11.88
CA ASN A 148 3.57 15.74 12.80
C ASN A 148 2.39 14.80 12.85
N ASN A 149 2.04 14.22 11.68
CA ASN A 149 0.93 13.27 11.55
C ASN A 149 1.41 11.81 11.51
N HIS A 150 2.70 11.54 11.72
CA HIS A 150 3.30 10.21 11.72
C HIS A 150 2.90 9.36 10.51
N LYS A 151 2.92 9.95 9.30
CA LYS A 151 2.50 9.26 8.07
C LYS A 151 3.48 9.46 6.93
N ALA A 152 3.53 8.50 6.00
CA ALA A 152 4.30 8.61 4.77
C ALA A 152 3.63 7.84 3.63
N GLU A 153 3.88 8.27 2.39
CA GLU A 153 3.52 7.53 1.19
C GLU A 153 4.59 6.49 0.89
N MET A 154 4.21 5.22 0.79
CA MET A 154 5.11 4.17 0.36
C MET A 154 5.00 3.94 -1.14
N ARG A 155 6.14 3.85 -1.80
CA ARG A 155 6.24 3.44 -3.21
C ARG A 155 7.24 2.31 -3.36
N LYS A 156 7.03 1.46 -4.36
CA LYS A 156 7.93 0.35 -4.68
C LYS A 156 7.89 0.03 -6.16
N LEU A 157 9.02 -0.45 -6.66
CA LEU A 157 9.22 -0.87 -8.03
C LEU A 157 10.19 -2.06 -8.05
N ILE A 158 9.84 -3.15 -8.72
CA ILE A 158 10.82 -4.14 -9.17
C ILE A 158 11.23 -3.74 -10.60
N GLY A 159 12.48 -3.38 -10.75
CA GLY A 159 13.01 -2.79 -11.97
C GLY A 159 12.92 -3.73 -13.15
N GLU A 160 13.66 -4.82 -13.13
CA GLU A 160 13.72 -5.75 -14.24
C GLU A 160 12.60 -6.76 -14.21
N GLU A 161 12.02 -7.05 -15.37
CA GLU A 161 10.91 -7.96 -15.54
C GLU A 161 11.22 -9.38 -15.05
N ILE A 162 12.46 -9.84 -15.24
CA ILE A 162 12.94 -11.16 -14.82
C ILE A 162 12.81 -11.38 -13.30
N HIS A 163 12.79 -10.32 -12.51
CA HIS A 163 12.65 -10.35 -11.06
C HIS A 163 11.21 -10.16 -10.57
N ARG A 164 10.26 -9.87 -11.48
CA ARG A 164 8.84 -9.70 -11.13
C ARG A 164 8.14 -11.03 -10.88
N GLY A 165 7.14 -11.05 -10.03
CA GLY A 165 6.32 -12.25 -9.74
C GLY A 165 6.96 -13.27 -8.80
N LYS A 166 8.17 -13.04 -8.28
CA LYS A 166 8.92 -13.97 -7.41
C LYS A 166 8.72 -13.74 -5.90
N GLY A 167 7.81 -12.82 -5.51
CA GLY A 167 7.55 -12.53 -4.09
C GLY A 167 8.43 -11.44 -3.50
N TYR A 168 9.48 -10.99 -4.17
CA TYR A 168 10.44 -10.00 -3.66
C TYR A 168 9.79 -8.68 -3.24
N ALA A 169 8.83 -8.18 -4.02
CA ALA A 169 8.11 -6.94 -3.68
C ALA A 169 7.30 -7.07 -2.38
N LYS A 170 6.72 -8.24 -2.10
CA LYS A 170 5.99 -8.52 -0.86
C LYS A 170 6.94 -8.51 0.34
N GLU A 171 8.04 -9.23 0.22
CA GLU A 171 9.05 -9.32 1.28
C GLU A 171 9.64 -7.93 1.59
N ALA A 172 10.05 -7.19 0.56
CA ALA A 172 10.54 -5.82 0.70
C ALA A 172 9.52 -4.88 1.36
N THR A 173 8.23 -5.02 1.00
CA THR A 173 7.14 -4.24 1.60
C THR A 173 7.07 -4.47 3.11
N MET A 174 7.13 -5.73 3.56
CA MET A 174 7.08 -6.06 4.99
C MET A 174 8.27 -5.50 5.77
N LEU A 175 9.48 -5.63 5.23
CA LEU A 175 10.69 -5.05 5.83
C LEU A 175 10.60 -3.53 5.94
N TRP A 176 10.08 -2.88 4.90
CA TRP A 176 9.96 -1.42 4.86
C TRP A 176 8.90 -0.89 5.81
N ILE A 177 7.76 -1.60 5.96
CA ILE A 177 6.73 -1.30 6.96
C ILE A 177 7.35 -1.34 8.35
N GLN A 178 8.07 -2.42 8.69
CA GLN A 178 8.72 -2.57 10.01
C GLN A 178 9.71 -1.43 10.28
N TYR A 179 10.52 -1.06 9.27
CA TYR A 179 11.43 0.07 9.40
C TYR A 179 10.67 1.39 9.63
N GLY A 180 9.61 1.64 8.87
CA GLY A 180 8.78 2.84 9.02
C GLY A 180 8.18 2.98 10.42
N ILE A 181 7.69 1.88 10.98
CA ILE A 181 7.10 1.85 12.32
C ILE A 181 8.18 2.04 13.38
N ASN A 182 9.27 1.27 13.31
CA ASN A 182 10.26 1.21 14.37
C ASN A 182 11.21 2.40 14.39
N ASN A 183 11.63 2.88 13.21
CA ASN A 183 12.64 3.92 13.09
C ASN A 183 12.06 5.32 12.85
N LEU A 184 11.00 5.42 12.06
CA LEU A 184 10.37 6.70 11.72
C LEU A 184 9.14 7.01 12.58
N GLY A 185 8.68 6.04 13.38
CA GLY A 185 7.50 6.22 14.23
C GLY A 185 6.19 6.35 13.46
N LEU A 186 6.13 5.81 12.25
CA LEU A 186 4.93 5.91 11.42
C LEU A 186 3.75 5.20 12.09
N LYS A 187 2.63 5.88 12.14
CA LYS A 187 1.31 5.34 12.53
C LYS A 187 0.46 5.02 11.32
N LYS A 188 0.77 5.64 10.18
CA LYS A 188 0.07 5.38 8.91
C LYS A 188 1.05 5.33 7.75
N ILE A 189 1.01 4.25 7.00
CA ILE A 189 1.72 4.10 5.73
C ILE A 189 0.66 3.97 4.64
N TYR A 190 0.62 4.90 3.68
CA TYR A 190 -0.36 4.83 2.60
C TYR A 190 0.32 4.68 1.25
N LEU A 191 -0.41 4.17 0.29
CA LEU A 191 0.02 4.03 -1.09
C LEU A 191 -1.13 4.29 -2.05
N ASN A 192 -0.78 4.57 -3.28
CA ASN A 192 -1.73 4.78 -4.35
C ASN A 192 -1.45 3.79 -5.48
N THR A 193 -2.49 3.21 -6.04
CA THR A 193 -2.41 2.33 -7.20
C THR A 193 -3.55 2.62 -8.15
N ILE A 194 -3.34 2.42 -9.44
CA ILE A 194 -4.43 2.54 -10.41
C ILE A 194 -5.41 1.38 -10.28
N GLU A 195 -6.67 1.65 -10.58
CA GLU A 195 -7.78 0.73 -10.39
C GLU A 195 -7.61 -0.63 -11.08
N ASN A 196 -6.99 -0.66 -12.25
CA ASN A 196 -6.81 -1.89 -13.03
C ASN A 196 -5.56 -2.70 -12.61
N ASN A 197 -4.76 -2.24 -11.66
CA ASN A 197 -3.62 -2.97 -11.15
C ASN A 197 -4.01 -3.93 -10.01
N ILE A 198 -4.88 -4.90 -10.30
CA ILE A 198 -5.41 -5.86 -9.31
C ILE A 198 -4.29 -6.61 -8.60
N ARG A 199 -3.22 -7.02 -9.33
CA ARG A 199 -2.08 -7.72 -8.74
C ARG A 199 -1.42 -6.92 -7.62
N ASN A 200 -1.26 -5.61 -7.81
CA ASN A 200 -0.68 -4.74 -6.78
C ASN A 200 -1.63 -4.55 -5.59
N VAL A 201 -2.94 -4.42 -5.85
CA VAL A 201 -3.95 -4.36 -4.79
C VAL A 201 -3.92 -5.62 -3.92
N THR A 202 -3.90 -6.81 -4.55
CA THR A 202 -3.84 -8.09 -3.84
C THR A 202 -2.57 -8.20 -3.01
N LEU A 203 -1.40 -7.89 -3.58
CA LEU A 203 -0.12 -7.92 -2.86
C LEU A 203 -0.16 -7.00 -1.63
N ASN A 204 -0.68 -5.79 -1.78
CA ASN A 204 -0.75 -4.84 -0.67
C ASN A 204 -1.74 -5.30 0.41
N LYS A 205 -2.89 -5.88 0.05
CA LYS A 205 -3.80 -6.51 1.02
C LYS A 205 -3.12 -7.64 1.81
N GLU A 206 -2.35 -8.49 1.15
CA GLU A 206 -1.57 -9.53 1.81
C GLU A 206 -0.47 -8.99 2.75
N CYS A 207 -0.05 -7.74 2.57
CA CYS A 207 0.86 -7.03 3.47
C CYS A 207 0.11 -6.25 4.57
N GLY A 208 -1.21 -6.37 4.68
CA GLY A 208 -2.02 -5.73 5.72
C GLY A 208 -2.59 -4.36 5.34
N PHE A 209 -2.41 -3.89 4.10
CA PHE A 209 -3.05 -2.64 3.66
C PHE A 209 -4.54 -2.84 3.42
N GLN A 210 -5.32 -1.88 3.84
CA GLN A 210 -6.76 -1.79 3.57
C GLN A 210 -7.06 -0.66 2.60
N ILE A 211 -8.16 -0.78 1.85
CA ILE A 211 -8.60 0.27 0.92
C ILE A 211 -9.24 1.38 1.74
N GLU A 212 -8.73 2.61 1.60
CA GLU A 212 -9.32 3.81 2.23
C GLU A 212 -10.31 4.52 1.31
N GLY A 213 -10.20 4.36 0.01
CA GLY A 213 -11.09 4.99 -0.93
C GLY A 213 -10.57 5.03 -2.36
N ILE A 214 -11.39 5.63 -3.23
CA ILE A 214 -11.08 5.85 -4.63
C ILE A 214 -11.03 7.34 -4.92
N LEU A 215 -9.97 7.74 -5.57
CA LEU A 215 -9.76 9.08 -6.06
C LEU A 215 -10.14 9.09 -7.54
N ARG A 216 -11.32 9.57 -7.84
CA ARG A 216 -11.85 9.53 -9.22
C ARG A 216 -11.13 10.52 -10.12
N LYS A 217 -10.78 10.07 -11.36
CA LYS A 217 -10.08 10.86 -12.38
C LYS A 217 -8.81 11.53 -11.85
N GLU A 218 -8.11 10.86 -10.96
CA GLU A 218 -6.97 11.41 -10.24
C GLU A 218 -5.72 11.57 -11.12
N LEU A 219 -5.52 10.65 -12.07
CA LEU A 219 -4.37 10.67 -12.97
C LEU A 219 -4.84 10.79 -14.42
N MET A 220 -4.15 11.63 -15.18
CA MET A 220 -4.31 11.69 -16.63
C MET A 220 -3.02 11.20 -17.30
N ILE A 221 -3.15 10.12 -18.09
CA ILE A 221 -2.04 9.49 -18.82
C ILE A 221 -2.48 9.28 -20.26
N ASN A 222 -1.70 9.77 -21.20
CA ASN A 222 -2.00 9.69 -22.63
C ASN A 222 -3.43 10.18 -22.94
N ASN A 223 -3.83 11.31 -22.36
CA ASN A 223 -5.16 11.93 -22.48
C ASN A 223 -6.33 11.07 -21.95
N LYS A 224 -6.04 10.02 -21.18
CA LYS A 224 -7.06 9.21 -20.51
C LYS A 224 -6.98 9.39 -19.00
N TYR A 225 -8.13 9.59 -18.35
CA TYR A 225 -8.23 9.66 -16.91
C TYR A 225 -8.28 8.25 -16.30
N TYR A 226 -7.62 8.10 -15.16
CA TYR A 226 -7.61 6.89 -14.36
C TYR A 226 -8.03 7.20 -12.94
N ASP A 227 -8.83 6.32 -12.37
CA ASP A 227 -9.13 6.32 -10.96
C ASP A 227 -7.96 5.70 -10.19
N VAL A 228 -7.73 6.20 -8.99
CA VAL A 228 -6.66 5.73 -8.13
C VAL A 228 -7.24 5.18 -6.85
N ILE A 229 -6.88 3.95 -6.53
CA ILE A 229 -7.21 3.33 -5.25
C ILE A 229 -6.15 3.78 -4.24
N ARG A 230 -6.60 4.38 -3.15
CA ARG A 230 -5.78 4.64 -1.98
C ARG A 230 -5.90 3.49 -1.00
N MET A 231 -4.77 2.98 -0.57
CA MET A 231 -4.69 1.96 0.47
C MET A 231 -3.80 2.45 1.61
N ALA A 232 -4.08 2.02 2.84
CA ALA A 232 -3.24 2.33 3.99
C ALA A 232 -3.04 1.11 4.89
N TYR A 233 -1.87 1.07 5.49
CA TYR A 233 -1.52 0.26 6.65
C TYR A 233 -1.59 1.17 7.87
N ILE A 234 -2.45 0.84 8.80
CA ILE A 234 -2.63 1.57 10.05
C ILE A 234 -2.00 0.75 11.16
N VAL A 235 -1.17 1.40 11.97
CA VAL A 235 -0.64 0.79 13.20
C VAL A 235 -1.72 0.96 14.27
N GLU A 236 -2.25 -0.14 14.74
CA GLU A 236 -3.18 -0.15 15.88
C GLU A 236 -2.44 0.29 17.14
N ASP A 237 -3.06 1.15 17.92
CA ASP A 237 -2.52 1.66 19.20
C ASP A 237 -2.58 0.61 20.28
#